data_0a7260fe4c39b70e2b47d075d78cf0ef
#
_entry.id   0a7260fe4c39b70e2b47d075d78cf0ef
#
_cell.length_a   1.000
_cell.length_b   1.000
_cell.length_c   1.000
_cell.angle_alpha   90.00
_cell.angle_beta   90.00
_cell.angle_gamma   90.00
#
_symmetry.space_group_name_H-M   'P 1'
#
loop_
_entity.id
_entity.type
_entity.pdbx_description
1 polymer ?
#
loop_
_entity_poly.entity_id
_entity_poly.type
_entity_poly.pdbx_seq_one_letter_code
_entity_poly.pdbx_strand_id
1 'polypeptide(L)'
;MSIAQQFRARLEADGLWAAMKWLNERVPYRFTAVFAFEGQSLHNVCLVDKQNPNVTNCPNQLITESYCVYIHRSSERFAVEHAMLDKRVEDHPKRQSFQRYYGIPLFDSNGRVIGTVCHFDKEPVHVTAECASALDDVSLLIAQAAFGER
;
A
#
# COMPACT_ATOMS: atom_id res chain seq x y z
N MET A 1 23.96 -2.97 0.04
CA MET A 1 22.83 -3.28 0.96
C MET A 1 21.59 -3.60 0.16
N SER A 2 20.83 -4.60 0.61
CA SER A 2 19.55 -4.94 0.01
C SER A 2 18.51 -3.85 0.28
N ILE A 3 17.40 -3.88 -0.48
CA ILE A 3 16.27 -2.98 -0.23
C ILE A 3 15.76 -3.16 1.21
N ALA A 4 15.61 -4.41 1.66
CA ALA A 4 15.16 -4.68 3.03
C ALA A 4 16.09 -4.10 4.08
N GLN A 5 17.40 -4.22 3.91
CA GLN A 5 18.38 -3.66 4.83
C GLN A 5 18.33 -2.14 4.88
N GLN A 6 18.22 -1.49 3.72
CA GLN A 6 18.12 -0.04 3.64
C GLN A 6 16.80 0.46 4.25
N PHE A 7 15.71 -0.24 3.97
CA PHE A 7 14.40 0.08 4.54
C PHE A 7 14.43 -0.04 6.07
N ARG A 8 14.99 -1.14 6.59
CA ARG A 8 15.13 -1.34 8.03
C ARG A 8 15.92 -0.21 8.68
N ALA A 9 17.01 0.22 8.07
CA ALA A 9 17.83 1.30 8.61
C ALA A 9 17.04 2.61 8.71
N ARG A 10 16.23 2.93 7.69
CA ARG A 10 15.37 4.11 7.72
C ARG A 10 14.29 3.99 8.78
N LEU A 11 13.68 2.80 8.89
CA LEU A 11 12.64 2.52 9.85
C LEU A 11 13.14 2.73 11.29
N GLU A 12 14.32 2.20 11.59
CA GLU A 12 14.91 2.29 12.92
C GLU A 12 15.36 3.72 13.26
N ALA A 13 15.84 4.45 12.26
CA ALA A 13 16.35 5.81 12.49
C ALA A 13 15.21 6.84 12.56
N ASP A 14 14.22 6.76 11.68
CA ASP A 14 13.27 7.85 11.43
C ASP A 14 11.79 7.44 11.48
N GLY A 15 11.49 6.16 11.67
CA GLY A 15 10.12 5.66 11.78
C GLY A 15 9.49 5.24 10.47
N LEU A 16 8.24 4.76 10.56
CA LEU A 16 7.54 4.12 9.45
C LEU A 16 7.29 5.08 8.27
N TRP A 17 6.77 6.27 8.53
CA TRP A 17 6.45 7.19 7.44
C TRP A 17 7.70 7.55 6.62
N ALA A 18 8.82 7.82 7.29
CA ALA A 18 10.08 8.14 6.61
C ALA A 18 10.59 6.98 5.78
N ALA A 19 10.46 5.75 6.29
CA ALA A 19 10.83 4.55 5.54
C ALA A 19 9.92 4.36 4.32
N MET A 20 8.62 4.59 4.47
CA MET A 20 7.67 4.51 3.37
C MET A 20 7.93 5.59 2.32
N LYS A 21 8.31 6.78 2.74
CA LYS A 21 8.69 7.87 1.82
C LYS A 21 9.92 7.47 1.02
N TRP A 22 10.92 6.91 1.68
CA TRP A 22 12.11 6.40 1.02
C TRP A 22 11.76 5.34 -0.04
N LEU A 23 10.84 4.43 0.30
CA LEU A 23 10.37 3.40 -0.62
C LEU A 23 9.63 4.02 -1.80
N ASN A 24 8.72 4.96 -1.54
CA ASN A 24 7.94 5.65 -2.57
C ASN A 24 8.83 6.37 -3.59
N GLU A 25 9.96 6.91 -3.16
CA GLU A 25 10.90 7.60 -4.05
C GLU A 25 11.52 6.68 -5.09
N ARG A 26 11.44 5.36 -4.91
CA ARG A 26 12.01 4.35 -5.81
C ARG A 26 11.01 3.77 -6.79
N VAL A 27 9.76 4.23 -6.75
CA VAL A 27 8.70 3.75 -7.62
C VAL A 27 8.05 4.93 -8.33
N PRO A 28 7.44 4.72 -9.50
CA PRO A 28 6.82 5.82 -10.24
C PRO A 28 5.43 6.21 -9.74
N TYR A 29 4.87 5.49 -8.77
CA TYR A 29 3.56 5.79 -8.21
C TYR A 29 3.58 7.09 -7.42
N ARG A 30 2.53 7.90 -7.57
CA ARG A 30 2.35 9.09 -6.77
C ARG A 30 2.19 8.78 -5.28
N PHE A 31 1.40 7.73 -4.97
CA PHE A 31 1.04 7.41 -3.60
C PHE A 31 1.62 6.06 -3.15
N THR A 32 1.99 6.00 -1.88
CA THR A 32 2.29 4.74 -1.19
C THR A 32 1.64 4.83 0.19
N ALA A 33 0.95 3.77 0.61
CA ALA A 33 0.18 3.81 1.85
C ALA A 33 0.15 2.47 2.56
N VAL A 34 -0.05 2.55 3.88
CA VAL A 34 -0.31 1.39 4.74
C VAL A 34 -1.70 1.57 5.34
N PHE A 35 -2.52 0.54 5.25
CA PHE A 35 -3.87 0.53 5.79
C PHE A 35 -4.08 -0.64 6.73
N ALA A 36 -4.94 -0.44 7.73
CA ALA A 36 -5.40 -1.47 8.64
C ALA A 36 -6.88 -1.77 8.39
N PHE A 37 -7.25 -3.05 8.42
CA PHE A 37 -8.64 -3.47 8.37
C PHE A 37 -9.19 -3.49 9.79
N GLU A 38 -10.26 -2.72 10.04
CA GLU A 38 -10.94 -2.69 11.35
C GLU A 38 -12.44 -2.81 11.12
N GLY A 39 -12.97 -4.03 11.25
CA GLY A 39 -14.35 -4.32 10.92
C GLY A 39 -14.56 -4.09 9.42
N GLN A 40 -15.50 -3.22 9.06
CA GLN A 40 -15.75 -2.85 7.67
C GLN A 40 -15.01 -1.59 7.24
N SER A 41 -14.21 -1.02 8.14
CA SER A 41 -13.47 0.22 7.91
C SER A 41 -12.04 -0.05 7.49
N LEU A 42 -11.54 0.83 6.64
CA LEU A 42 -10.15 0.87 6.21
C LEU A 42 -9.50 2.08 6.89
N HIS A 43 -8.59 1.81 7.82
CA HIS A 43 -7.90 2.86 8.56
C HIS A 43 -6.55 3.12 7.96
N ASN A 44 -6.27 4.38 7.65
CA ASN A 44 -4.97 4.76 7.11
C ASN A 44 -3.95 4.85 8.24
N VAL A 45 -2.90 4.03 8.16
CA VAL A 45 -1.78 4.08 9.12
C VAL A 45 -0.81 5.18 8.71
N CYS A 46 -0.47 5.25 7.42
CA CYS A 46 0.33 6.35 6.89
C CYS A 46 0.13 6.46 5.38
N LEU A 47 0.36 7.66 4.86
CA LEU A 47 0.27 7.96 3.44
C LEU A 47 1.47 8.78 3.02
N VAL A 48 2.06 8.42 1.90
CA VAL A 48 3.07 9.23 1.21
C VAL A 48 2.49 9.69 -0.12
N ASP A 49 2.53 10.99 -0.35
CA ASP A 49 2.08 11.61 -1.60
C ASP A 49 3.25 12.44 -2.17
N LYS A 50 3.79 12.03 -3.31
CA LYS A 50 4.90 12.74 -3.95
C LYS A 50 4.61 14.22 -4.21
N GLN A 51 3.35 14.55 -4.46
CA GLN A 51 2.95 15.91 -4.83
C GLN A 51 2.60 16.77 -3.61
N ASN A 52 2.41 16.14 -2.45
CA ASN A 52 2.07 16.85 -1.21
C ASN A 52 2.83 16.23 -0.04
N PRO A 53 4.14 16.48 0.07
CA PRO A 53 4.99 15.79 1.05
C PRO A 53 4.66 16.10 2.52
N ASN A 54 3.85 17.12 2.77
CA ASN A 54 3.39 17.45 4.12
C ASN A 54 2.16 16.66 4.54
N VAL A 55 1.51 15.96 3.61
CA VAL A 55 0.37 15.10 3.91
C VAL A 55 0.91 13.73 4.32
N THR A 56 0.59 13.28 5.53
CA THR A 56 1.13 12.03 6.10
C THR A 56 0.06 10.97 6.34
N ASN A 57 -1.22 11.31 6.14
CA ASN A 57 -2.33 10.38 6.29
C ASN A 57 -3.51 10.86 5.43
N CYS A 58 -4.51 10.00 5.31
CA CYS A 58 -5.77 10.34 4.65
C CYS A 58 -6.93 9.86 5.51
N PRO A 59 -8.16 10.36 5.27
CA PRO A 59 -9.32 9.95 6.05
C PRO A 59 -9.58 8.46 5.97
N ASN A 60 -10.10 7.88 7.05
CA ASN A 60 -10.59 6.52 7.06
C ASN A 60 -11.79 6.40 6.13
N GLN A 61 -12.01 5.21 5.59
CA GLN A 61 -13.08 4.96 4.64
C GLN A 61 -13.61 3.53 4.83
N LEU A 62 -14.68 3.19 4.13
CA LEU A 62 -15.13 1.80 4.09
C LEU A 62 -14.17 0.98 3.23
N ILE A 63 -13.97 -0.28 3.60
CA ILE A 63 -13.11 -1.18 2.82
C ILE A 63 -13.59 -1.25 1.37
N THR A 64 -14.92 -1.28 1.16
CA THR A 64 -15.52 -1.35 -0.17
C THR A 64 -15.25 -0.12 -1.04
N GLU A 65 -14.83 0.99 -0.44
CA GLU A 65 -14.51 2.22 -1.18
C GLU A 65 -13.08 2.24 -1.72
N SER A 66 -12.29 1.22 -1.42
CA SER A 66 -10.89 1.12 -1.82
C SER A 66 -10.65 -0.17 -2.61
N TYR A 67 -9.65 -0.17 -3.51
CA TYR A 67 -9.20 -1.41 -4.14
C TYR A 67 -8.65 -2.43 -3.13
N CYS A 68 -8.34 -2.01 -1.91
CA CYS A 68 -7.96 -2.92 -0.84
C CYS A 68 -9.06 -3.96 -0.54
N VAL A 69 -10.30 -3.72 -0.96
CA VAL A 69 -11.40 -4.66 -0.78
C VAL A 69 -11.09 -6.02 -1.43
N TYR A 70 -10.39 -6.03 -2.55
CA TYR A 70 -10.05 -7.28 -3.24
C TYR A 70 -9.03 -8.10 -2.44
N ILE A 71 -8.10 -7.41 -1.76
CA ILE A 71 -7.13 -8.06 -0.88
C ILE A 71 -7.83 -8.58 0.38
N HIS A 72 -8.75 -7.80 0.93
CA HIS A 72 -9.53 -8.19 2.10
C HIS A 72 -10.32 -9.48 1.85
N ARG A 73 -10.89 -9.61 0.66
CA ARG A 73 -11.71 -10.78 0.27
C ARG A 73 -10.89 -12.02 -0.04
N SER A 74 -9.71 -11.86 -0.63
CA SER A 74 -8.92 -12.97 -1.17
C SER A 74 -7.74 -13.37 -0.31
N SER A 75 -7.25 -12.49 0.53
CA SER A 75 -5.97 -12.61 1.26
C SER A 75 -4.76 -12.68 0.32
N GLU A 76 -4.94 -12.24 -0.93
CA GLU A 76 -3.90 -12.25 -1.95
C GLU A 76 -3.65 -10.86 -2.48
N ARG A 77 -2.49 -10.67 -3.12
CA ARG A 77 -2.15 -9.41 -3.78
C ARG A 77 -3.16 -9.06 -4.87
N PHE A 78 -3.29 -7.79 -5.16
CA PHE A 78 -4.17 -7.31 -6.22
C PHE A 78 -3.48 -6.18 -6.98
N ALA A 79 -3.54 -6.25 -8.30
CA ALA A 79 -2.93 -5.26 -9.18
C ALA A 79 -3.90 -4.84 -10.28
N VAL A 80 -3.95 -3.53 -10.54
CA VAL A 80 -4.70 -2.94 -11.65
C VAL A 80 -3.71 -2.09 -12.44
N GLU A 81 -3.55 -2.40 -13.73
CA GLU A 81 -2.64 -1.64 -14.59
C GLU A 81 -3.28 -0.38 -15.16
N HIS A 82 -4.57 -0.48 -15.51
CA HIS A 82 -5.35 0.64 -16.04
C HIS A 82 -6.82 0.38 -15.73
N ALA A 83 -7.34 1.07 -14.71
CA ALA A 83 -8.69 0.76 -14.18
C ALA A 83 -9.80 0.89 -15.21
N MET A 84 -9.75 1.89 -16.10
CA MET A 84 -10.77 2.08 -17.12
C MET A 84 -10.81 0.96 -18.16
N LEU A 85 -9.76 0.14 -18.24
CA LEU A 85 -9.66 -0.98 -19.16
C LEU A 85 -9.75 -2.34 -18.45
N ASP A 86 -9.96 -2.34 -17.13
CA ASP A 86 -9.97 -3.56 -16.33
C ASP A 86 -11.37 -3.89 -15.86
N LYS A 87 -11.92 -4.99 -16.40
CA LYS A 87 -13.30 -5.40 -16.10
C LYS A 87 -13.50 -5.80 -14.63
N ARG A 88 -12.43 -6.24 -13.96
CA ARG A 88 -12.54 -6.67 -12.56
C ARG A 88 -12.95 -5.53 -11.64
N VAL A 89 -12.70 -4.29 -12.04
CA VAL A 89 -13.01 -3.10 -11.24
C VAL A 89 -14.07 -2.20 -11.90
N GLU A 90 -14.80 -2.69 -12.92
CA GLU A 90 -15.73 -1.84 -13.69
C GLU A 90 -16.83 -1.21 -12.83
N ASP A 91 -17.24 -1.87 -11.74
CA ASP A 91 -18.27 -1.37 -10.83
C ASP A 91 -17.68 -0.74 -9.56
N HIS A 92 -16.36 -0.62 -9.47
CA HIS A 92 -15.75 -0.07 -8.28
C HIS A 92 -15.84 1.46 -8.24
N PRO A 93 -16.18 2.06 -7.07
CA PRO A 93 -16.34 3.52 -6.98
C PRO A 93 -15.07 4.33 -7.26
N LYS A 94 -13.89 3.73 -7.14
CA LYS A 94 -12.61 4.43 -7.41
C LYS A 94 -12.12 4.28 -8.84
N ARG A 95 -12.84 3.58 -9.69
CA ARG A 95 -12.42 3.28 -11.06
C ARG A 95 -12.02 4.50 -11.87
N GLN A 96 -12.76 5.60 -11.74
CA GLN A 96 -12.46 6.82 -12.49
C GLN A 96 -11.38 7.66 -11.83
N SER A 97 -11.16 7.51 -10.54
CA SER A 97 -10.24 8.34 -9.76
C SER A 97 -8.82 7.80 -9.72
N PHE A 98 -8.66 6.47 -9.69
CA PHE A 98 -7.36 5.82 -9.57
C PHE A 98 -7.20 4.77 -10.65
N GLN A 99 -6.23 4.99 -11.54
CA GLN A 99 -6.04 4.14 -12.71
C GLN A 99 -5.06 3.01 -12.50
N ARG A 100 -4.10 3.18 -11.58
CA ARG A 100 -3.11 2.14 -11.30
C ARG A 100 -3.04 1.85 -9.81
N TYR A 101 -2.97 0.57 -9.46
CA TYR A 101 -2.89 0.12 -8.08
C TYR A 101 -2.09 -1.18 -8.00
N TYR A 102 -1.23 -1.28 -7.00
CA TYR A 102 -0.58 -2.53 -6.65
C TYR A 102 -0.55 -2.65 -5.13
N GLY A 103 -1.20 -3.66 -4.59
CA GLY A 103 -1.24 -3.85 -3.15
C GLY A 103 -0.98 -5.30 -2.78
N ILE A 104 -0.41 -5.48 -1.59
CA ILE A 104 -0.19 -6.80 -1.02
C ILE A 104 -0.75 -6.84 0.40
N PRO A 105 -1.16 -8.04 0.87
CA PRO A 105 -1.67 -8.17 2.23
C PRO A 105 -0.55 -8.07 3.26
N LEU A 106 -0.90 -7.55 4.43
CA LEU A 106 -0.07 -7.58 5.62
C LEU A 106 -0.72 -8.55 6.60
N PHE A 107 0.08 -9.43 7.18
CA PHE A 107 -0.41 -10.52 8.04
C PHE A 107 0.01 -10.31 9.50
N ASP A 108 -0.84 -10.77 10.41
CA ASP A 108 -0.45 -10.86 11.82
C ASP A 108 0.34 -12.17 12.07
N SER A 109 0.74 -12.40 13.32
CA SER A 109 1.52 -13.58 13.68
C SER A 109 0.76 -14.91 13.52
N ASN A 110 -0.58 -14.84 13.38
CA ASN A 110 -1.43 -16.00 13.14
C ASN A 110 -1.73 -16.24 11.67
N GLY A 111 -1.14 -15.44 10.78
CA GLY A 111 -1.35 -15.56 9.34
C GLY A 111 -2.65 -14.96 8.84
N ARG A 112 -3.33 -14.13 9.65
CA ARG A 112 -4.55 -13.43 9.22
C ARG A 112 -4.18 -12.12 8.55
N VAL A 113 -4.91 -11.75 7.50
CA VAL A 113 -4.74 -10.48 6.85
C VAL A 113 -5.32 -9.38 7.74
N ILE A 114 -4.48 -8.45 8.16
CA ILE A 114 -4.88 -7.36 9.05
C ILE A 114 -4.74 -5.99 8.41
N GLY A 115 -4.20 -5.94 7.21
CA GLY A 115 -4.04 -4.68 6.49
C GLY A 115 -3.39 -4.89 5.14
N THR A 116 -3.00 -3.78 4.52
CA THR A 116 -2.35 -3.77 3.22
C THR A 116 -1.23 -2.73 3.19
N VAL A 117 -0.26 -2.97 2.32
CA VAL A 117 0.63 -1.93 1.83
C VAL A 117 0.43 -1.83 0.32
N CYS A 118 0.31 -0.62 -0.20
CA CYS A 118 0.00 -0.43 -1.61
C CYS A 118 0.67 0.80 -2.20
N HIS A 119 0.92 0.73 -3.50
CA HIS A 119 1.27 1.84 -4.35
C HIS A 119 0.10 2.12 -5.26
N PHE A 120 -0.24 3.38 -5.50
CA PHE A 120 -1.32 3.71 -6.42
C PHE A 120 -1.13 5.08 -7.04
N ASP A 121 -1.86 5.32 -8.13
CA ASP A 121 -1.76 6.56 -8.88
C ASP A 121 -3.09 6.88 -9.57
N LYS A 122 -3.36 8.16 -9.73
CA LYS A 122 -4.52 8.62 -10.48
C LYS A 122 -4.35 8.39 -11.97
N GLU A 123 -3.11 8.25 -12.43
CA GLU A 123 -2.75 8.02 -13.83
C GLU A 123 -2.26 6.58 -14.03
N PRO A 124 -2.38 6.01 -15.23
CA PRO A 124 -1.87 4.67 -15.51
C PRO A 124 -0.35 4.71 -15.78
N VAL A 125 0.42 5.02 -14.74
CA VAL A 125 1.88 5.17 -14.84
C VAL A 125 2.56 3.87 -15.26
N HIS A 126 3.70 3.99 -15.94
CA HIS A 126 4.50 2.83 -16.32
C HIS A 126 5.29 2.30 -15.12
N VAL A 127 5.17 1.01 -14.85
CA VAL A 127 5.77 0.37 -13.68
C VAL A 127 6.52 -0.89 -14.11
N THR A 128 7.71 -1.10 -13.55
CA THR A 128 8.49 -2.31 -13.78
C THR A 128 8.18 -3.38 -12.73
N ALA A 129 8.53 -4.63 -13.03
CA ALA A 129 8.34 -5.75 -12.11
C ALA A 129 9.12 -5.58 -10.80
N GLU A 130 10.22 -4.85 -10.81
CA GLU A 130 11.06 -4.62 -9.62
C GLU A 130 10.31 -3.86 -8.52
N CYS A 131 9.34 -3.02 -8.89
CA CYS A 131 8.53 -2.30 -7.92
C CYS A 131 7.71 -3.25 -7.05
N ALA A 132 7.18 -4.32 -7.64
CA ALA A 132 6.40 -5.32 -6.93
C ALA A 132 7.27 -6.13 -5.96
N SER A 133 8.44 -6.59 -6.42
CA SER A 133 9.32 -7.40 -5.56
C SER A 133 9.86 -6.61 -4.39
N ALA A 134 10.06 -5.29 -4.54
CA ALA A 134 10.51 -4.44 -3.43
C ALA A 134 9.50 -4.43 -2.28
N LEU A 135 8.19 -4.38 -2.58
CA LEU A 135 7.16 -4.46 -1.54
C LEU A 135 7.19 -5.80 -0.81
N ASP A 136 7.35 -6.90 -1.54
CA ASP A 136 7.45 -8.24 -0.93
C ASP A 136 8.61 -8.31 0.06
N ASP A 137 9.74 -7.68 -0.27
CA ASP A 137 10.94 -7.72 0.56
C ASP A 137 10.79 -6.96 1.87
N VAL A 138 9.89 -5.99 1.97
CA VAL A 138 9.74 -5.14 3.15
C VAL A 138 8.42 -5.36 3.90
N SER A 139 7.53 -6.21 3.38
CA SER A 139 6.17 -6.36 3.93
C SER A 139 6.16 -6.77 5.40
N LEU A 140 7.03 -7.70 5.81
CA LEU A 140 7.09 -8.13 7.20
C LEU A 140 7.54 -7.00 8.12
N LEU A 141 8.53 -6.22 7.71
CA LEU A 141 8.99 -5.06 8.46
C LEU A 141 7.89 -4.02 8.62
N ILE A 142 7.12 -3.80 7.57
CA ILE A 142 5.98 -2.87 7.60
C ILE A 142 4.92 -3.37 8.58
N ALA A 143 4.55 -4.65 8.51
CA ALA A 143 3.55 -5.23 9.39
C ALA A 143 3.95 -5.11 10.85
N GLN A 144 5.19 -5.39 11.17
CA GLN A 144 5.71 -5.28 12.54
C GLN A 144 5.69 -3.83 13.04
N ALA A 145 6.10 -2.90 12.20
CA ALA A 145 6.12 -1.48 12.56
C ALA A 145 4.71 -0.90 12.71
N ALA A 146 3.79 -1.25 11.79
CA ALA A 146 2.44 -0.69 11.76
C ALA A 146 1.54 -1.29 12.84
N PHE A 147 1.65 -2.60 13.10
CA PHE A 147 0.71 -3.32 13.98
C PHE A 147 1.38 -3.82 15.25
N GLY A 148 2.69 -3.89 15.24
CA GLY A 148 3.52 -4.21 16.39
C GLY A 148 3.36 -5.60 16.96
N GLU A 149 4.44 -6.15 17.46
CA GLU A 149 4.41 -7.29 18.38
C GLU A 149 4.37 -6.72 19.78
N ARG A 150 3.36 -7.07 20.50
CA ARG A 150 3.18 -6.60 21.89
C ARG A 150 3.40 -7.73 22.85
#